data_3b7a34f0dda5fa2177c0ea6d6e25adb6
#
_entry.id   3b7a34f0dda5fa2177c0ea6d6e25adb6
#
_cell.length_a   1.000
_cell.length_b   1.000
_cell.length_c   1.000
_cell.angle_alpha   90.00
_cell.angle_beta   90.00
_cell.angle_gamma   90.00
#
_symmetry.space_group_name_H-M   'P 1'
#
loop_
_entity.id
_entity.type
_entity.pdbx_description
1 polymer ?
#
loop_
_entity_poly.entity_id
_entity_poly.type
_entity_poly.pdbx_seq_one_letter_code
_entity_poly.pdbx_strand_id
1 'polypeptide(L)'
;ERHMKKFLSLLMALTMLMACTACFGSAESASDPAAYDGSEVNITFYNTMGSNLTPVLDTYIEEFNKLYPNIHVSYTSVGGYDDVRDQISKEITVGGQPNIAYCYPDHVALYNLARAVQPLDAYIDSTATITRADGTTETFGLTQEQKDDFISAYYEEGRQFGDGKMYTLPMSKSTEVLYYNKTFFDANGLTPPTTWDEMEALCNKIVEIDPYSIPLGYDSENNWFITMTEQLKTPYTSATGEHFLFNTPENRAFVKRFATWYNQGLVTTQTIYGSYTSGLFVSDSGIKSYMSIGSSAGATHQRPTKGADGTYPFEVGITTIPQVDASNAKVISQGPSLCIFKKSNAQEVAASWLFVKYLTTTVDFQAEFSMASGYVPVIKSVANNEVYAEFVAGADGGDNVAALAAKVCLEQVDAYYTSPAFPGSSEARSRVGELMAGCMTDAAALGDLTKPENDAKLDELIQKRFDEAITKCEQSIAGFGI
;
A
#
# COMPACT_ATOMS: atom_id res chain seq x y z
N GLU A 1 59.27 6.61 -42.04
CA GLU A 1 57.87 7.07 -42.18
C GLU A 1 56.86 6.07 -41.59
N ARG A 2 57.05 4.76 -41.82
CA ARG A 2 56.10 3.73 -41.34
C ARG A 2 56.15 3.51 -39.84
N HIS A 3 57.25 3.76 -39.13
CA HIS A 3 57.42 3.68 -37.72
C HIS A 3 56.92 4.94 -37.00
N MET A 4 57.00 6.09 -37.59
CA MET A 4 56.54 7.36 -37.09
C MET A 4 55.01 7.46 -37.12
N LYS A 5 54.33 6.89 -38.14
CA LYS A 5 52.86 6.80 -38.22
C LYS A 5 52.29 5.83 -37.20
N LYS A 6 52.99 4.74 -36.85
CA LYS A 6 52.58 3.81 -35.77
C LYS A 6 52.77 4.43 -34.39
N PHE A 7 53.79 5.26 -34.19
CA PHE A 7 54.00 5.97 -32.92
C PHE A 7 52.96 7.08 -32.71
N LEU A 8 52.58 7.79 -33.77
CA LEU A 8 51.55 8.82 -33.71
C LEU A 8 50.14 8.22 -33.45
N SER A 9 49.83 7.05 -34.05
CA SER A 9 48.57 6.36 -33.82
C SER A 9 48.48 5.75 -32.41
N LEU A 10 49.60 5.33 -31.83
CA LEU A 10 49.65 4.82 -30.45
C LEU A 10 49.51 5.97 -29.43
N LEU A 11 50.09 7.15 -29.72
CA LEU A 11 49.98 8.35 -28.89
C LEU A 11 48.56 8.92 -28.94
N MET A 12 47.84 8.89 -30.07
CA MET A 12 46.45 9.27 -30.19
C MET A 12 45.52 8.28 -29.49
N ALA A 13 45.81 6.98 -29.50
CA ALA A 13 45.04 5.98 -28.78
C ALA A 13 45.22 6.13 -27.25
N LEU A 14 46.43 6.49 -26.78
CA LEU A 14 46.69 6.71 -25.35
C LEU A 14 46.07 8.01 -24.84
N THR A 15 46.01 9.08 -25.67
CA THR A 15 45.31 10.32 -25.30
C THR A 15 43.80 10.18 -25.32
N MET A 16 43.20 9.35 -26.19
CA MET A 16 41.79 9.01 -26.14
C MET A 16 41.45 8.12 -24.92
N LEU A 17 42.36 7.21 -24.53
CA LEU A 17 42.12 6.41 -23.32
C LEU A 17 42.21 7.25 -22.01
N MET A 18 43.05 8.29 -21.97
CA MET A 18 43.10 9.22 -20.84
C MET A 18 41.92 10.20 -20.81
N ALA A 19 41.29 10.51 -21.95
CA ALA A 19 40.11 11.33 -22.03
C ALA A 19 38.83 10.58 -21.60
N CYS A 20 38.80 9.24 -21.73
CA CYS A 20 37.68 8.41 -21.26
C CYS A 20 37.76 8.03 -19.78
N THR A 21 38.92 8.18 -19.12
CA THR A 21 39.05 7.96 -17.66
C THR A 21 38.74 9.21 -16.81
N ALA A 22 38.53 10.35 -17.45
CA ALA A 22 38.10 11.58 -16.75
C ALA A 22 36.57 11.76 -16.67
N CYS A 23 35.80 10.81 -17.21
CA CYS A 23 34.33 10.76 -17.07
C CYS A 23 33.83 9.68 -16.12
N PHE A 24 34.71 9.10 -15.29
CA PHE A 24 34.25 8.37 -14.12
C PHE A 24 33.98 9.37 -12.99
N GLY A 25 32.70 9.69 -12.86
CA GLY A 25 32.01 10.24 -11.76
C GLY A 25 32.86 10.82 -10.64
N SER A 26 33.05 12.14 -10.63
CA SER A 26 32.83 12.84 -9.40
C SER A 26 31.42 12.41 -8.94
N ALA A 27 31.33 11.66 -7.86
CA ALA A 27 30.11 11.66 -7.08
C ALA A 27 29.78 13.16 -6.92
N GLU A 28 28.71 13.63 -7.56
CA GLU A 28 28.12 14.90 -7.19
C GLU A 28 27.93 14.78 -5.68
N SER A 29 28.74 15.48 -4.93
CA SER A 29 28.40 15.78 -3.54
C SER A 29 27.04 16.43 -3.69
N ALA A 30 26.00 15.73 -3.25
CA ALA A 30 24.66 16.27 -3.24
C ALA A 30 24.79 17.61 -2.49
N SER A 31 24.74 18.72 -3.22
CA SER A 31 24.68 20.03 -2.60
C SER A 31 23.43 20.01 -1.74
N ASP A 32 23.51 20.49 -0.50
CA ASP A 32 22.33 20.65 0.33
C ASP A 32 21.21 21.30 -0.51
N PRO A 33 20.00 20.76 -0.47
CA PRO A 33 18.91 21.34 -1.23
C PRO A 33 18.67 22.77 -0.77
N ALA A 34 18.34 23.67 -1.68
CA ALA A 34 17.96 25.02 -1.32
C ALA A 34 16.80 24.95 -0.31
N ALA A 35 17.01 25.46 0.89
CA ALA A 35 15.95 25.59 1.87
C ALA A 35 14.91 26.62 1.37
N TYR A 36 13.69 26.51 1.87
CA TYR A 36 12.65 27.49 1.54
C TYR A 36 13.06 28.89 2.04
N ASP A 37 13.01 29.88 1.14
CA ASP A 37 13.51 31.23 1.37
C ASP A 37 12.41 32.27 1.67
N GLY A 38 11.14 31.83 1.77
CA GLY A 38 10.00 32.70 1.99
C GLY A 38 9.35 33.21 0.71
N SER A 39 9.80 32.77 -0.46
CA SER A 39 9.18 33.13 -1.76
C SER A 39 7.74 32.70 -1.84
N GLU A 40 6.94 33.48 -2.59
CA GLU A 40 5.55 33.10 -2.92
C GLU A 40 5.56 31.97 -3.94
N VAL A 41 4.95 30.85 -3.58
CA VAL A 41 4.86 29.63 -4.42
C VAL A 41 3.49 28.99 -4.34
N ASN A 42 3.09 28.35 -5.44
CA ASN A 42 1.90 27.51 -5.51
C ASN A 42 2.32 26.06 -5.62
N ILE A 43 1.76 25.19 -4.79
CA ILE A 43 1.97 23.76 -4.83
C ILE A 43 0.64 23.02 -5.00
N THR A 44 0.66 21.94 -5.76
CA THR A 44 -0.50 21.10 -6.04
C THR A 44 -0.32 19.71 -5.48
N PHE A 45 -1.40 19.16 -4.91
CA PHE A 45 -1.40 17.86 -4.26
C PHE A 45 -2.51 16.97 -4.83
N TYR A 46 -2.16 15.83 -5.45
CA TYR A 46 -3.12 14.82 -5.90
C TYR A 46 -3.28 13.71 -4.86
N ASN A 47 -4.52 13.44 -4.51
CA ASN A 47 -4.89 12.44 -3.50
C ASN A 47 -6.17 11.68 -3.87
N THR A 48 -6.60 10.78 -3.00
CA THR A 48 -7.82 9.97 -3.15
C THR A 48 -8.82 10.22 -2.02
N MET A 49 -8.67 11.33 -1.29
CA MET A 49 -9.48 11.62 -0.10
C MET A 49 -10.94 11.84 -0.44
N GLY A 50 -11.81 11.19 0.30
CA GLY A 50 -13.25 11.43 0.25
C GLY A 50 -13.70 12.59 1.12
N SER A 51 -15.00 12.86 1.11
CA SER A 51 -15.64 13.97 1.83
C SER A 51 -15.52 13.89 3.37
N ASN A 52 -15.14 12.75 3.91
CA ASN A 52 -14.85 12.58 5.34
C ASN A 52 -13.44 13.05 5.73
N LEU A 53 -12.50 13.12 4.77
CA LEU A 53 -11.10 13.45 5.02
C LEU A 53 -10.71 14.85 4.55
N THR A 54 -11.32 15.36 3.48
CA THR A 54 -11.03 16.69 2.96
C THR A 54 -11.21 17.80 4.00
N PRO A 55 -12.22 17.80 4.90
CA PRO A 55 -12.32 18.83 5.94
C PRO A 55 -11.14 18.82 6.93
N VAL A 56 -10.59 17.64 7.24
CA VAL A 56 -9.39 17.53 8.08
C VAL A 56 -8.21 18.15 7.35
N LEU A 57 -8.01 17.78 6.07
CA LEU A 57 -6.93 18.35 5.25
C LEU A 57 -7.05 19.87 5.14
N ASP A 58 -8.26 20.42 4.90
CA ASP A 58 -8.49 21.85 4.80
C ASP A 58 -8.09 22.59 6.08
N THR A 59 -8.47 22.05 7.25
CA THR A 59 -8.07 22.60 8.55
C THR A 59 -6.55 22.69 8.68
N TYR A 60 -5.84 21.63 8.32
CA TYR A 60 -4.39 21.61 8.47
C TYR A 60 -3.64 22.36 7.36
N ILE A 61 -4.23 22.57 6.20
CA ILE A 61 -3.73 23.55 5.20
C ILE A 61 -3.83 24.97 5.77
N GLU A 62 -4.93 25.31 6.42
CA GLU A 62 -5.08 26.63 7.07
C GLU A 62 -4.05 26.82 8.21
N GLU A 63 -3.83 25.81 9.05
CA GLU A 63 -2.80 25.88 10.11
C GLU A 63 -1.38 25.97 9.51
N PHE A 64 -1.09 25.21 8.45
CA PHE A 64 0.17 25.30 7.72
C PHE A 64 0.39 26.70 7.13
N ASN A 65 -0.65 27.31 6.57
CA ASN A 65 -0.59 28.65 6.00
C ASN A 65 -0.34 29.74 7.06
N LYS A 66 -0.70 29.51 8.33
CA LYS A 66 -0.32 30.43 9.42
C LYS A 66 1.19 30.42 9.66
N LEU A 67 1.85 29.28 9.45
CA LEU A 67 3.30 29.13 9.58
C LEU A 67 4.04 29.62 8.33
N TYR A 68 3.49 29.38 7.15
CA TYR A 68 4.08 29.65 5.83
C TYR A 68 3.07 30.33 4.89
N PRO A 69 2.75 31.61 5.11
CA PRO A 69 1.65 32.30 4.39
C PRO A 69 1.89 32.48 2.89
N ASN A 70 3.14 32.36 2.43
CA ASN A 70 3.50 32.49 1.02
C ASN A 70 3.49 31.14 0.27
N ILE A 71 3.14 30.04 0.94
CA ILE A 71 2.97 28.74 0.31
C ILE A 71 1.47 28.47 0.10
N HIS A 72 1.02 28.54 -1.15
CA HIS A 72 -0.38 28.30 -1.49
C HIS A 72 -0.58 26.86 -1.90
N VAL A 73 -1.25 26.08 -1.05
CA VAL A 73 -1.53 24.67 -1.28
C VAL A 73 -2.91 24.52 -1.93
N SER A 74 -2.94 23.83 -3.06
CA SER A 74 -4.19 23.36 -3.68
C SER A 74 -4.14 21.85 -3.86
N TYR A 75 -5.29 21.17 -3.77
CA TYR A 75 -5.35 19.73 -3.97
C TYR A 75 -6.47 19.31 -4.89
N THR A 76 -6.35 18.12 -5.45
CA THR A 76 -7.37 17.46 -6.26
C THR A 76 -7.52 16.03 -5.81
N SER A 77 -8.74 15.64 -5.45
CA SER A 77 -9.09 14.23 -5.23
C SER A 77 -9.32 13.57 -6.59
N VAL A 78 -8.46 12.60 -6.92
CA VAL A 78 -8.48 11.91 -8.22
C VAL A 78 -8.88 10.47 -7.95
N GLY A 79 -10.13 10.10 -8.15
CA GLY A 79 -10.66 8.75 -8.07
C GLY A 79 -9.97 7.81 -7.06
N GLY A 80 -9.52 6.65 -7.52
CA GLY A 80 -8.70 5.71 -6.75
C GLY A 80 -7.20 5.89 -6.97
N TYR A 81 -6.40 5.05 -6.30
CA TYR A 81 -4.93 5.12 -6.41
C TYR A 81 -4.43 4.86 -7.83
N ASP A 82 -5.07 3.97 -8.58
CA ASP A 82 -4.72 3.69 -9.98
C ASP A 82 -5.07 4.87 -10.89
N ASP A 83 -6.17 5.59 -10.60
CA ASP A 83 -6.52 6.80 -11.34
C ASP A 83 -5.48 7.90 -11.14
N VAL A 84 -4.99 8.09 -9.90
CA VAL A 84 -3.87 9.01 -9.60
C VAL A 84 -2.62 8.62 -10.38
N ARG A 85 -2.25 7.34 -10.35
CA ARG A 85 -1.09 6.80 -11.09
C ARG A 85 -1.19 7.09 -12.57
N ASP A 86 -2.32 6.76 -13.18
CA ASP A 86 -2.52 6.85 -14.63
C ASP A 86 -2.59 8.30 -15.10
N GLN A 87 -3.20 9.19 -14.31
CA GLN A 87 -3.23 10.62 -14.61
C GLN A 87 -1.82 11.20 -14.56
N ILE A 88 -1.07 10.96 -13.48
CA ILE A 88 0.30 11.47 -13.31
C ILE A 88 1.22 10.92 -14.39
N SER A 89 1.11 9.64 -14.76
CA SER A 89 1.91 9.03 -15.83
C SER A 89 1.72 9.73 -17.18
N LYS A 90 0.50 10.21 -17.47
CA LYS A 90 0.22 11.02 -18.66
C LYS A 90 0.80 12.43 -18.53
N GLU A 91 0.62 13.06 -17.38
CA GLU A 91 1.05 14.45 -17.14
C GLU A 91 2.58 14.59 -17.11
N ILE A 92 3.32 13.59 -16.63
CA ILE A 92 4.80 13.57 -16.66
C ILE A 92 5.32 13.76 -18.10
N THR A 93 4.65 13.22 -19.10
CA THR A 93 5.09 13.29 -20.50
C THR A 93 5.10 14.71 -21.05
N VAL A 94 4.34 15.61 -20.45
CA VAL A 94 4.21 17.03 -20.86
C VAL A 94 4.69 18.00 -19.75
N GLY A 95 5.25 17.48 -18.66
CA GLY A 95 5.74 18.30 -17.53
C GLY A 95 4.62 18.91 -16.68
N GLY A 96 3.40 18.35 -16.76
CA GLY A 96 2.21 18.84 -16.06
C GLY A 96 1.91 18.17 -14.72
N GLN A 97 2.77 17.24 -14.25
CA GLN A 97 2.57 16.51 -12.99
C GLN A 97 2.42 17.46 -11.79
N PRO A 98 1.69 17.07 -10.74
CA PRO A 98 1.54 17.86 -9.51
C PRO A 98 2.89 18.03 -8.78
N ASN A 99 2.90 18.81 -7.71
CA ASN A 99 4.07 18.92 -6.84
C ASN A 99 4.18 17.71 -5.90
N ILE A 100 3.04 17.25 -5.37
CA ILE A 100 2.93 16.16 -4.39
C ILE A 100 1.83 15.21 -4.83
N ALA A 101 2.01 13.93 -4.59
CA ALA A 101 0.94 12.97 -4.80
C ALA A 101 0.92 11.86 -3.75
N TYR A 102 -0.27 11.32 -3.51
CA TYR A 102 -0.44 9.99 -2.95
C TYR A 102 0.17 8.95 -3.89
N CYS A 103 0.87 8.00 -3.32
CA CYS A 103 1.48 6.93 -4.09
C CYS A 103 1.63 5.65 -3.27
N TYR A 104 1.71 4.55 -4.00
CA TYR A 104 2.32 3.32 -3.53
C TYR A 104 3.76 3.22 -4.08
N PRO A 105 4.62 2.37 -3.50
CA PRO A 105 6.00 2.21 -3.99
C PRO A 105 6.09 1.85 -5.48
N ASP A 106 5.21 0.99 -5.97
CA ASP A 106 5.15 0.57 -7.38
C ASP A 106 4.80 1.72 -8.32
N HIS A 107 3.96 2.69 -7.89
CA HIS A 107 3.68 3.89 -8.67
C HIS A 107 4.94 4.77 -8.81
N VAL A 108 5.70 4.95 -7.73
CA VAL A 108 6.96 5.71 -7.74
C VAL A 108 7.98 5.07 -8.68
N ALA A 109 8.09 3.75 -8.67
CA ALA A 109 8.98 3.03 -9.58
C ALA A 109 8.63 3.31 -11.05
N LEU A 110 7.34 3.38 -11.38
CA LEU A 110 6.86 3.75 -12.72
C LEU A 110 7.21 5.21 -13.07
N TYR A 111 6.95 6.17 -12.16
CA TYR A 111 7.28 7.58 -12.39
C TYR A 111 8.78 7.81 -12.55
N ASN A 112 9.61 7.00 -11.90
CA ASN A 112 11.06 7.09 -11.96
C ASN A 112 11.67 6.59 -13.29
N LEU A 113 10.91 5.91 -14.16
CA LEU A 113 11.33 5.69 -15.55
C LEU A 113 11.60 7.03 -16.25
N ALA A 114 10.82 8.05 -15.97
CA ALA A 114 11.02 9.42 -16.45
C ALA A 114 11.92 10.26 -15.53
N ARG A 115 12.48 9.69 -14.44
CA ARG A 115 13.24 10.40 -13.41
C ARG A 115 12.47 11.59 -12.81
N ALA A 116 11.14 11.48 -12.71
CA ALA A 116 10.26 12.58 -12.35
C ALA A 116 10.17 12.80 -10.83
N VAL A 117 10.45 11.78 -10.01
CA VAL A 117 10.33 11.87 -8.55
C VAL A 117 11.61 12.45 -7.94
N GLN A 118 11.43 13.31 -6.94
CA GLN A 118 12.51 13.92 -6.18
C GLN A 118 12.99 12.95 -5.10
N PRO A 119 14.27 12.53 -5.08
CA PRO A 119 14.84 11.84 -3.93
C PRO A 119 14.80 12.73 -2.70
N LEU A 120 14.44 12.20 -1.54
CA LEU A 120 14.19 12.96 -0.32
C LEU A 120 15.39 12.97 0.65
N ASP A 121 16.40 12.13 0.43
CA ASP A 121 17.53 11.98 1.38
C ASP A 121 18.15 13.31 1.78
N ALA A 122 18.49 14.17 0.81
CA ALA A 122 19.08 15.46 1.08
C ALA A 122 18.14 16.43 1.83
N TYR A 123 16.83 16.33 1.56
CA TYR A 123 15.81 17.12 2.28
C TYR A 123 15.66 16.61 3.71
N ILE A 124 15.60 15.31 3.92
CA ILE A 124 15.49 14.65 5.24
C ILE A 124 16.70 15.02 6.11
N ASP A 125 17.89 15.01 5.54
CA ASP A 125 19.16 15.20 6.27
C ASP A 125 19.60 16.67 6.35
N SER A 126 18.86 17.60 5.74
CA SER A 126 19.20 19.02 5.76
C SER A 126 19.21 19.57 7.19
N THR A 127 20.29 20.25 7.55
CA THR A 127 20.46 20.96 8.83
C THR A 127 20.15 22.45 8.73
N ALA A 128 19.74 22.92 7.56
CA ALA A 128 19.39 24.32 7.37
C ALA A 128 18.25 24.73 8.32
N THR A 129 18.30 25.98 8.77
CA THR A 129 17.27 26.58 9.63
C THR A 129 16.40 27.49 8.79
N ILE A 130 15.08 27.38 8.95
CA ILE A 130 14.09 28.25 8.34
C ILE A 130 13.29 29.00 9.40
N THR A 131 12.75 30.16 9.04
CA THR A 131 11.96 31.00 9.94
C THR A 131 10.50 30.98 9.51
N ARG A 132 9.61 30.69 10.44
CA ARG A 132 8.16 30.72 10.28
C ARG A 132 7.62 32.16 10.37
N ALA A 133 6.38 32.37 9.96
CA ALA A 133 5.74 33.70 10.02
C ALA A 133 5.60 34.25 11.45
N ASP A 134 5.51 33.38 12.45
CA ASP A 134 5.47 33.75 13.87
C ASP A 134 6.86 34.15 14.46
N GLY A 135 7.90 34.11 13.65
CA GLY A 135 9.29 34.41 14.04
C GLY A 135 10.03 33.23 14.71
N THR A 136 9.35 32.08 14.91
CA THR A 136 10.05 30.88 15.39
C THR A 136 10.88 30.25 14.27
N THR A 137 11.87 29.46 14.65
CA THR A 137 12.76 28.78 13.73
C THR A 137 12.57 27.26 13.83
N GLU A 138 12.74 26.57 12.73
CA GLU A 138 12.79 25.12 12.71
C GLU A 138 13.90 24.61 11.79
N THR A 139 14.31 23.36 11.99
CA THR A 139 15.19 22.65 11.06
C THR A 139 14.41 22.36 9.78
N PHE A 140 14.98 22.69 8.61
CA PHE A 140 14.35 22.40 7.31
C PHE A 140 14.19 20.90 7.09
N GLY A 141 15.21 20.10 7.42
CA GLY A 141 15.13 18.64 7.41
C GLY A 141 14.33 18.06 8.59
N LEU A 142 14.42 16.76 8.76
CA LEU A 142 13.90 16.06 9.93
C LEU A 142 14.92 16.08 11.07
N THR A 143 14.48 16.40 12.27
CA THR A 143 15.31 16.20 13.48
C THR A 143 15.47 14.69 13.73
N GLN A 144 16.49 14.33 14.54
CA GLN A 144 16.64 12.91 14.92
C GLN A 144 15.41 12.38 15.67
N GLU A 145 14.81 13.20 16.52
CA GLU A 145 13.57 12.86 17.23
C GLU A 145 12.43 12.56 16.25
N GLN A 146 12.24 13.37 15.20
CA GLN A 146 11.23 13.12 14.17
C GLN A 146 11.52 11.84 13.37
N LYS A 147 12.79 11.55 13.05
CA LYS A 147 13.18 10.31 12.37
C LYS A 147 12.87 9.09 13.23
N ASP A 148 13.20 9.15 14.53
CA ASP A 148 13.00 8.05 15.48
C ASP A 148 11.52 7.83 15.83
N ASP A 149 10.70 8.87 15.65
CA ASP A 149 9.26 8.83 15.92
C ASP A 149 8.48 8.05 14.84
N PHE A 150 8.96 8.00 13.61
CA PHE A 150 8.30 7.18 12.59
C PHE A 150 8.26 5.70 12.99
N ILE A 151 7.15 5.04 12.66
CA ILE A 151 7.06 3.58 12.71
C ILE A 151 7.96 3.02 11.62
N SER A 152 9.00 2.30 12.04
CA SER A 152 10.11 1.89 11.18
C SER A 152 9.66 1.15 9.91
N ALA A 153 8.72 0.20 10.03
CA ALA A 153 8.21 -0.56 8.89
C ALA A 153 7.58 0.35 7.81
N TYR A 154 6.91 1.42 8.23
CA TYR A 154 6.30 2.39 7.30
C TYR A 154 7.33 3.35 6.70
N TYR A 155 8.32 3.76 7.48
CA TYR A 155 9.36 4.67 7.03
C TYR A 155 10.28 4.00 6.01
N GLU A 156 10.71 2.76 6.28
CA GLU A 156 11.63 2.02 5.42
C GLU A 156 11.00 1.61 4.06
N GLU A 157 9.67 1.57 3.96
CA GLU A 157 8.98 1.39 2.68
C GLU A 157 9.43 2.42 1.64
N GLY A 158 9.74 3.64 2.07
CA GLY A 158 10.21 4.73 1.19
C GLY A 158 11.56 4.50 0.51
N ARG A 159 12.30 3.43 0.87
CA ARG A 159 13.61 3.06 0.32
C ARG A 159 13.62 1.80 -0.55
N GLN A 160 12.47 1.19 -0.79
CA GLN A 160 12.38 -0.14 -1.44
C GLN A 160 12.45 -0.10 -2.97
N PHE A 161 13.30 0.77 -3.54
CA PHE A 161 13.42 1.00 -4.99
C PHE A 161 14.69 0.43 -5.62
N GLY A 162 15.49 -0.33 -4.85
CA GLY A 162 16.70 -0.98 -5.34
C GLY A 162 17.94 -0.09 -5.44
N ASP A 163 17.81 1.25 -5.35
CA ASP A 163 18.92 2.22 -5.38
C ASP A 163 19.27 2.78 -4.01
N GLY A 164 18.57 2.37 -2.95
CA GLY A 164 18.77 2.77 -1.56
C GLY A 164 18.33 4.19 -1.21
N LYS A 165 17.75 4.93 -2.15
CA LYS A 165 17.28 6.30 -1.93
C LYS A 165 15.88 6.32 -1.36
N MET A 166 15.60 7.35 -0.55
CA MET A 166 14.28 7.66 -0.04
C MET A 166 13.49 8.46 -1.08
N TYR A 167 12.34 7.95 -1.49
CA TYR A 167 11.47 8.64 -2.45
C TYR A 167 10.13 9.05 -1.87
N THR A 168 9.74 8.49 -0.72
CA THR A 168 8.43 8.76 -0.11
C THR A 168 8.55 8.89 1.39
N LEU A 169 7.61 9.62 2.00
CA LEU A 169 7.31 9.52 3.43
C LEU A 169 5.91 8.93 3.62
N PRO A 170 5.69 8.11 4.64
CA PRO A 170 4.37 7.53 4.90
C PRO A 170 3.40 8.63 5.35
N MET A 171 2.20 8.65 4.75
CA MET A 171 1.16 9.61 5.09
C MET A 171 0.19 9.06 6.15
N SER A 172 -0.32 7.88 5.87
CA SER A 172 -1.22 7.11 6.73
C SER A 172 -1.19 5.66 6.26
N LYS A 173 -1.35 4.73 7.18
CA LYS A 173 -1.20 3.31 6.84
C LYS A 173 -2.43 2.51 7.23
N SER A 174 -2.62 1.40 6.54
CA SER A 174 -3.63 0.40 6.82
C SER A 174 -3.05 -0.99 6.58
N THR A 175 -3.80 -2.00 6.96
CA THR A 175 -3.49 -3.39 6.66
C THR A 175 -4.78 -4.15 6.46
N GLU A 176 -4.70 -5.44 6.20
CA GLU A 176 -5.86 -6.32 6.21
C GLU A 176 -6.11 -6.86 7.61
N VAL A 177 -7.38 -6.91 7.98
CA VAL A 177 -7.88 -7.50 9.23
C VAL A 177 -9.06 -8.41 8.94
N LEU A 178 -9.33 -9.34 9.85
CA LEU A 178 -10.50 -10.22 9.79
C LEU A 178 -11.62 -9.61 10.64
N TYR A 179 -12.69 -9.21 9.99
CA TYR A 179 -13.98 -8.85 10.60
C TYR A 179 -14.84 -10.11 10.74
N TYR A 180 -15.54 -10.26 11.87
CA TYR A 180 -16.44 -11.38 12.06
C TYR A 180 -17.71 -10.95 12.81
N ASN A 181 -18.82 -11.61 12.55
CA ASN A 181 -20.08 -11.40 13.25
C ASN A 181 -19.98 -12.02 14.65
N LYS A 182 -19.56 -11.22 15.63
CA LYS A 182 -19.33 -11.67 17.01
C LYS A 182 -20.57 -12.26 17.64
N THR A 183 -21.74 -11.66 17.41
CA THR A 183 -23.02 -12.17 17.92
C THR A 183 -23.31 -13.58 17.41
N PHE A 184 -23.10 -13.85 16.14
CA PHE A 184 -23.26 -15.19 15.55
C PHE A 184 -22.25 -16.18 16.11
N PHE A 185 -20.99 -15.75 16.26
CA PHE A 185 -19.92 -16.58 16.81
C PHE A 185 -20.21 -16.99 18.24
N ASP A 186 -20.56 -16.03 19.10
CA ASP A 186 -20.90 -16.28 20.51
C ASP A 186 -22.10 -17.22 20.63
N ALA A 187 -23.16 -17.00 19.83
CA ALA A 187 -24.37 -17.83 19.85
C ALA A 187 -24.12 -19.29 19.45
N ASN A 188 -23.11 -19.55 18.63
CA ASN A 188 -22.77 -20.89 18.11
C ASN A 188 -21.49 -21.49 18.70
N GLY A 189 -20.88 -20.83 19.69
CA GLY A 189 -19.62 -21.25 20.33
C GLY A 189 -18.46 -21.34 19.33
N LEU A 190 -18.40 -20.39 18.38
CA LEU A 190 -17.34 -20.30 17.38
C LEU A 190 -16.22 -19.37 17.86
N THR A 191 -15.02 -19.62 17.39
CA THR A 191 -13.83 -18.82 17.69
C THR A 191 -13.21 -18.33 16.38
N PRO A 192 -12.76 -17.07 16.26
CA PRO A 192 -12.04 -16.60 15.08
C PRO A 192 -10.79 -17.44 14.81
N PRO A 193 -10.49 -17.75 13.53
CA PRO A 193 -9.38 -18.61 13.16
C PRO A 193 -8.05 -17.84 13.25
N THR A 194 -6.99 -18.52 13.65
CA THR A 194 -5.61 -18.01 13.67
C THR A 194 -4.79 -18.53 12.50
N THR A 195 -5.22 -19.63 11.89
CA THR A 195 -4.57 -20.28 10.74
C THR A 195 -5.55 -20.48 9.58
N TRP A 196 -5.01 -20.67 8.37
CA TRP A 196 -5.83 -20.96 7.18
C TRP A 196 -6.52 -22.34 7.28
N ASP A 197 -5.94 -23.28 7.99
CA ASP A 197 -6.58 -24.59 8.23
C ASP A 197 -7.78 -24.46 9.18
N GLU A 198 -7.65 -23.64 10.23
CA GLU A 198 -8.77 -23.30 11.11
C GLU A 198 -9.85 -22.52 10.37
N MET A 199 -9.47 -21.62 9.44
CA MET A 199 -10.42 -20.88 8.60
C MET A 199 -11.26 -21.85 7.74
N GLU A 200 -10.62 -22.82 7.09
CA GLU A 200 -11.34 -23.82 6.28
C GLU A 200 -12.32 -24.64 7.12
N ALA A 201 -11.87 -25.14 8.26
CA ALA A 201 -12.70 -25.89 9.18
C ALA A 201 -13.90 -25.06 9.68
N LEU A 202 -13.65 -23.79 10.00
CA LEU A 202 -14.68 -22.84 10.45
C LEU A 202 -15.70 -22.53 9.34
N CYS A 203 -15.24 -22.28 8.11
CA CYS A 203 -16.14 -22.05 6.97
C CYS A 203 -17.06 -23.24 6.74
N ASN A 204 -16.53 -24.47 6.78
CA ASN A 204 -17.35 -25.68 6.67
C ASN A 204 -18.40 -25.77 7.80
N LYS A 205 -18.00 -25.48 9.05
CA LYS A 205 -18.93 -25.46 10.17
C LYS A 205 -20.01 -24.39 10.04
N ILE A 206 -19.68 -23.22 9.51
CA ILE A 206 -20.67 -22.15 9.24
C ILE A 206 -21.68 -22.60 8.19
N VAL A 207 -21.25 -23.26 7.12
CA VAL A 207 -22.16 -23.83 6.10
C VAL A 207 -23.09 -24.90 6.68
N GLU A 208 -22.65 -25.71 7.66
CA GLU A 208 -23.50 -26.64 8.38
C GLU A 208 -24.61 -25.93 9.17
N ILE A 209 -24.30 -24.74 9.75
CA ILE A 209 -25.24 -23.93 10.53
C ILE A 209 -26.19 -23.15 9.61
N ASP A 210 -25.62 -22.49 8.57
CA ASP A 210 -26.35 -21.70 7.58
C ASP A 210 -25.91 -22.10 6.15
N PRO A 211 -26.58 -23.09 5.52
CA PRO A 211 -26.25 -23.58 4.19
C PRO A 211 -26.43 -22.58 3.04
N TYR A 212 -27.07 -21.45 3.32
CA TYR A 212 -27.29 -20.39 2.32
C TYR A 212 -26.28 -19.25 2.45
N SER A 213 -25.34 -19.33 3.40
CA SER A 213 -24.28 -18.33 3.55
C SER A 213 -23.11 -18.59 2.60
N ILE A 214 -22.32 -17.55 2.38
CA ILE A 214 -20.94 -17.63 1.91
C ILE A 214 -20.07 -17.21 3.11
N PRO A 215 -19.48 -18.15 3.86
CA PRO A 215 -18.86 -17.86 5.16
C PRO A 215 -17.88 -16.72 5.17
N LEU A 216 -17.03 -16.60 4.13
CA LEU A 216 -15.94 -15.63 4.03
C LEU A 216 -16.07 -14.76 2.77
N GLY A 217 -16.02 -13.44 2.93
CA GLY A 217 -15.69 -12.49 1.87
C GLY A 217 -14.24 -12.04 1.95
N TYR A 218 -13.54 -11.93 0.84
CA TYR A 218 -12.17 -11.37 0.79
C TYR A 218 -12.10 -10.24 -0.23
N ASP A 219 -11.76 -9.02 0.23
CA ASP A 219 -11.87 -7.81 -0.60
C ASP A 219 -10.74 -7.63 -1.62
N SER A 220 -9.65 -8.40 -1.57
CA SER A 220 -8.50 -8.16 -2.45
C SER A 220 -7.77 -9.44 -2.82
N GLU A 221 -8.05 -9.98 -4.00
CA GLU A 221 -7.42 -11.19 -4.51
C GLU A 221 -5.90 -11.05 -4.65
N ASN A 222 -5.44 -9.88 -5.10
CA ASN A 222 -4.03 -9.61 -5.25
C ASN A 222 -3.30 -9.56 -3.90
N ASN A 223 -3.88 -8.91 -2.89
CA ASN A 223 -3.34 -8.93 -1.53
C ASN A 223 -3.30 -10.34 -0.96
N TRP A 224 -4.38 -11.12 -1.16
CA TRP A 224 -4.44 -12.49 -0.69
C TRP A 224 -3.32 -13.35 -1.30
N PHE A 225 -3.12 -13.25 -2.63
CA PHE A 225 -2.03 -13.94 -3.31
C PHE A 225 -0.66 -13.54 -2.73
N ILE A 226 -0.38 -12.23 -2.63
CA ILE A 226 0.92 -11.71 -2.18
C ILE A 226 1.15 -12.08 -0.72
N THR A 227 0.14 -11.96 0.14
CA THR A 227 0.23 -12.35 1.55
C THR A 227 0.56 -13.84 1.69
N MET A 228 -0.06 -14.71 0.88
CA MET A 228 0.26 -16.14 0.90
C MET A 228 1.70 -16.43 0.49
N THR A 229 2.24 -15.72 -0.51
CA THR A 229 3.67 -15.90 -0.89
C THR A 229 4.61 -15.51 0.26
N GLU A 230 4.30 -14.42 0.98
CA GLU A 230 5.08 -13.98 2.13
C GLU A 230 4.99 -14.96 3.32
N GLN A 231 3.77 -15.42 3.63
CA GLN A 231 3.56 -16.38 4.71
C GLN A 231 4.21 -17.75 4.44
N LEU A 232 4.19 -18.20 3.19
CA LEU A 232 4.82 -19.46 2.74
C LEU A 232 6.32 -19.30 2.46
N LYS A 233 6.83 -18.07 2.40
CA LYS A 233 8.21 -17.74 1.99
C LYS A 233 8.54 -18.26 0.59
N THR A 234 7.57 -18.17 -0.31
CA THR A 234 7.72 -18.53 -1.73
C THR A 234 8.03 -17.30 -2.57
N PRO A 235 8.71 -17.45 -3.71
CA PRO A 235 9.01 -16.32 -4.58
C PRO A 235 7.75 -15.64 -5.11
N TYR A 236 7.77 -14.29 -5.14
CA TYR A 236 6.75 -13.47 -5.78
C TYR A 236 7.36 -12.61 -6.89
N THR A 237 8.04 -11.53 -6.53
CA THR A 237 8.71 -10.62 -7.46
C THR A 237 10.08 -10.21 -6.94
N SER A 238 10.94 -9.69 -7.84
CA SER A 238 12.25 -9.14 -7.52
C SER A 238 12.45 -7.80 -8.22
N ALA A 239 13.04 -6.83 -7.53
CA ALA A 239 13.44 -5.55 -8.12
C ALA A 239 14.66 -5.68 -9.06
N THR A 240 15.38 -6.79 -9.01
CA THR A 240 16.62 -7.03 -9.79
C THR A 240 16.65 -8.45 -10.36
N GLY A 241 17.30 -8.63 -11.51
CA GLY A 241 17.41 -9.92 -12.18
C GLY A 241 16.10 -10.35 -12.83
N GLU A 242 15.68 -11.59 -12.62
CA GLU A 242 14.36 -12.06 -13.06
C GLU A 242 13.30 -11.46 -12.16
N HIS A 243 12.37 -10.70 -12.73
CA HIS A 243 11.42 -9.89 -11.97
C HIS A 243 10.19 -10.64 -11.49
N PHE A 244 9.67 -11.58 -12.30
CA PHE A 244 8.39 -12.25 -12.04
C PHE A 244 8.60 -13.71 -11.65
N LEU A 245 8.64 -13.99 -10.37
CA LEU A 245 9.07 -15.28 -9.81
C LEU A 245 7.91 -16.14 -9.30
N PHE A 246 6.67 -15.68 -9.42
CA PHE A 246 5.52 -16.24 -8.71
C PHE A 246 4.98 -17.55 -9.31
N ASN A 247 5.44 -18.01 -10.48
CA ASN A 247 4.98 -19.28 -11.06
C ASN A 247 5.73 -20.48 -10.45
N THR A 248 5.39 -20.83 -9.22
CA THR A 248 5.99 -21.96 -8.50
C THR A 248 4.94 -23.03 -8.18
N PRO A 249 5.36 -24.30 -7.95
CA PRO A 249 4.44 -25.35 -7.53
C PRO A 249 3.67 -24.99 -6.24
N GLU A 250 4.33 -24.36 -5.27
CA GLU A 250 3.76 -23.98 -3.99
C GLU A 250 2.69 -22.91 -4.17
N ASN A 251 2.94 -21.92 -5.03
CA ASN A 251 1.98 -20.86 -5.31
C ASN A 251 0.76 -21.40 -6.09
N ARG A 252 0.96 -22.33 -7.01
CA ARG A 252 -0.16 -23.04 -7.67
C ARG A 252 -0.98 -23.86 -6.69
N ALA A 253 -0.34 -24.47 -5.70
CA ALA A 253 -1.02 -25.27 -4.69
C ALA A 253 -1.96 -24.45 -3.80
N PHE A 254 -1.53 -23.28 -3.29
CA PHE A 254 -2.46 -22.46 -2.51
C PHE A 254 -3.58 -21.85 -3.37
N VAL A 255 -3.30 -21.46 -4.61
CA VAL A 255 -4.34 -20.99 -5.53
C VAL A 255 -5.38 -22.09 -5.78
N LYS A 256 -4.95 -23.35 -6.00
CA LYS A 256 -5.85 -24.49 -6.11
C LYS A 256 -6.72 -24.68 -4.86
N ARG A 257 -6.12 -24.57 -3.67
CA ARG A 257 -6.84 -24.66 -2.39
C ARG A 257 -7.98 -23.65 -2.33
N PHE A 258 -7.69 -22.37 -2.60
CA PHE A 258 -8.69 -21.30 -2.51
C PHE A 258 -9.71 -21.34 -3.67
N ALA A 259 -9.31 -21.80 -4.86
CA ALA A 259 -10.25 -22.08 -5.95
C ALA A 259 -11.22 -23.21 -5.57
N THR A 260 -10.75 -24.23 -4.85
CA THR A 260 -11.58 -25.29 -4.30
C THR A 260 -12.55 -24.77 -3.24
N TRP A 261 -12.11 -23.86 -2.33
CA TRP A 261 -13.02 -23.22 -1.37
C TRP A 261 -14.14 -22.44 -2.07
N TYR A 262 -13.81 -21.72 -3.15
CA TYR A 262 -14.84 -21.02 -3.93
C TYR A 262 -15.81 -22.00 -4.57
N ASN A 263 -15.33 -23.08 -5.17
CA ASN A 263 -16.16 -24.13 -5.75
C ASN A 263 -17.11 -24.77 -4.71
N GLN A 264 -16.67 -24.87 -3.47
CA GLN A 264 -17.46 -25.39 -2.33
C GLN A 264 -18.41 -24.35 -1.72
N GLY A 265 -18.39 -23.08 -2.19
CA GLY A 265 -19.22 -22.00 -1.64
C GLY A 265 -18.74 -21.44 -0.31
N LEU A 266 -17.48 -21.68 0.09
CA LEU A 266 -16.91 -21.23 1.36
C LEU A 266 -16.46 -19.78 1.34
N VAL A 267 -16.11 -19.24 0.16
CA VAL A 267 -15.54 -17.90 -0.02
C VAL A 267 -16.05 -17.25 -1.29
N THR A 268 -16.11 -15.93 -1.30
CA THR A 268 -16.14 -15.09 -2.51
C THR A 268 -15.18 -13.91 -2.38
N THR A 269 -14.90 -13.25 -3.50
CA THR A 269 -13.97 -12.12 -3.56
C THR A 269 -14.60 -10.92 -4.22
N GLN A 270 -13.95 -9.74 -4.07
CA GLN A 270 -14.47 -8.50 -4.63
C GLN A 270 -14.70 -8.56 -6.14
N THR A 271 -13.75 -9.09 -6.90
CA THR A 271 -13.85 -9.18 -8.37
C THR A 271 -14.99 -10.08 -8.79
N ILE A 272 -15.17 -11.23 -8.13
CA ILE A 272 -16.22 -12.21 -8.49
C ILE A 272 -17.59 -11.71 -8.04
N TYR A 273 -17.68 -11.15 -6.85
CA TYR A 273 -18.93 -10.59 -6.33
C TYR A 273 -19.35 -9.30 -7.06
N GLY A 274 -18.39 -8.57 -7.65
CA GLY A 274 -18.62 -7.35 -8.41
C GLY A 274 -18.69 -6.07 -7.56
N SER A 275 -18.46 -6.16 -6.25
CA SER A 275 -18.34 -5.05 -5.31
C SER A 275 -17.61 -5.48 -4.04
N TYR A 276 -17.36 -4.56 -3.09
CA TYR A 276 -16.77 -4.92 -1.80
C TYR A 276 -17.59 -5.94 -1.05
N THR A 277 -16.93 -7.00 -0.55
CA THR A 277 -17.59 -8.12 0.16
C THR A 277 -18.17 -7.71 1.51
N SER A 278 -17.79 -6.54 2.03
CA SER A 278 -18.45 -5.92 3.19
C SER A 278 -19.97 -5.83 3.02
N GLY A 279 -20.47 -5.67 1.79
CA GLY A 279 -21.90 -5.69 1.50
C GLY A 279 -22.60 -7.01 1.88
N LEU A 280 -21.91 -8.16 1.72
CA LEU A 280 -22.40 -9.46 2.20
C LEU A 280 -22.31 -9.57 3.72
N PHE A 281 -21.24 -9.03 4.31
CA PHE A 281 -21.00 -9.11 5.75
C PHE A 281 -22.05 -8.33 6.56
N VAL A 282 -22.42 -7.13 6.10
CA VAL A 282 -23.42 -6.28 6.77
C VAL A 282 -24.86 -6.56 6.31
N SER A 283 -25.08 -7.51 5.40
CA SER A 283 -26.40 -7.81 4.84
C SER A 283 -27.36 -8.29 5.92
N ASP A 284 -28.57 -7.75 5.92
CA ASP A 284 -29.69 -8.17 6.77
C ASP A 284 -30.65 -9.17 6.10
N SER A 285 -30.48 -9.39 4.80
CA SER A 285 -31.38 -10.24 3.98
C SER A 285 -30.63 -10.95 2.87
N GLY A 286 -31.15 -12.08 2.42
CA GLY A 286 -30.56 -12.88 1.34
C GLY A 286 -29.27 -13.60 1.73
N ILE A 287 -28.36 -13.74 0.76
CA ILE A 287 -27.04 -14.35 1.00
C ILE A 287 -26.19 -13.38 1.83
N LYS A 288 -25.54 -13.91 2.87
CA LYS A 288 -24.66 -13.14 3.75
C LYS A 288 -23.36 -13.88 4.03
N SER A 289 -22.34 -13.15 4.48
CA SER A 289 -21.13 -13.72 5.04
C SER A 289 -21.07 -13.43 6.56
N TYR A 290 -20.36 -14.29 7.28
CA TYR A 290 -20.15 -14.14 8.72
C TYR A 290 -18.73 -13.70 9.06
N MET A 291 -17.86 -13.69 8.04
CA MET A 291 -16.50 -13.19 8.09
C MET A 291 -16.19 -12.36 6.84
N SER A 292 -15.36 -11.35 7.01
CA SER A 292 -14.86 -10.51 5.92
C SER A 292 -13.39 -10.18 6.17
N ILE A 293 -12.51 -10.42 5.21
CA ILE A 293 -11.14 -9.90 5.23
C ILE A 293 -11.08 -8.70 4.31
N GLY A 294 -10.64 -7.59 4.85
CA GLY A 294 -10.54 -6.33 4.12
C GLY A 294 -9.67 -5.32 4.84
N SER A 295 -9.51 -4.15 4.22
CA SER A 295 -8.69 -3.07 4.76
C SER A 295 -9.20 -2.57 6.11
N SER A 296 -8.29 -2.34 7.05
CA SER A 296 -8.59 -1.65 8.31
C SER A 296 -9.17 -0.25 8.09
N ALA A 297 -8.77 0.44 7.02
CA ALA A 297 -9.32 1.73 6.64
C ALA A 297 -10.79 1.66 6.18
N GLY A 298 -11.29 0.47 5.85
CA GLY A 298 -12.69 0.20 5.51
C GLY A 298 -13.57 -0.18 6.69
N ALA A 299 -13.09 -0.11 7.93
CA ALA A 299 -13.78 -0.63 9.12
C ALA A 299 -15.21 -0.11 9.28
N THR A 300 -15.48 1.15 8.97
CA THR A 300 -16.83 1.74 9.06
C THR A 300 -17.83 1.10 8.10
N HIS A 301 -17.37 0.55 6.97
CA HIS A 301 -18.19 -0.17 6.01
C HIS A 301 -18.48 -1.63 6.44
N GLN A 302 -17.73 -2.12 7.42
CA GLN A 302 -17.92 -3.45 8.02
C GLN A 302 -18.86 -3.44 9.22
N ARG A 303 -19.51 -2.31 9.50
CA ARG A 303 -20.52 -2.18 10.57
C ARG A 303 -21.91 -2.11 9.95
N PRO A 304 -22.86 -2.95 10.39
CA PRO A 304 -24.23 -2.89 9.90
C PRO A 304 -24.90 -1.56 10.27
N THR A 305 -25.93 -1.19 9.54
CA THR A 305 -26.77 -0.03 9.88
C THR A 305 -27.62 -0.35 11.10
N LYS A 306 -27.80 0.62 11.99
CA LYS A 306 -28.72 0.49 13.14
C LYS A 306 -30.14 0.24 12.66
N GLY A 307 -30.81 -0.66 13.34
CA GLY A 307 -32.24 -0.89 13.15
C GLY A 307 -33.11 0.30 13.60
N ALA A 308 -34.40 0.22 13.38
CA ALA A 308 -35.36 1.25 13.78
C ALA A 308 -35.41 1.49 15.31
N ASP A 309 -34.97 0.50 16.09
CA ASP A 309 -34.84 0.57 17.54
C ASP A 309 -33.55 1.25 18.04
N GLY A 310 -32.67 1.67 17.08
CA GLY A 310 -31.39 2.31 17.38
C GLY A 310 -30.28 1.35 17.75
N THR A 311 -30.50 0.03 17.70
CA THR A 311 -29.50 -0.99 17.99
C THR A 311 -28.86 -1.54 16.71
N TYR A 312 -27.64 -2.06 16.80
CA TYR A 312 -27.01 -2.79 15.71
C TYR A 312 -27.55 -4.22 15.63
N PRO A 313 -27.81 -4.76 14.43
CA PRO A 313 -28.26 -6.14 14.24
C PRO A 313 -27.32 -7.19 14.81
N PHE A 314 -26.03 -6.89 14.84
CA PHE A 314 -24.98 -7.72 15.45
C PHE A 314 -23.78 -6.88 15.85
N GLU A 315 -23.00 -7.39 16.80
CA GLU A 315 -21.70 -6.85 17.21
C GLU A 315 -20.62 -7.34 16.25
N VAL A 316 -19.73 -6.44 15.80
CA VAL A 316 -18.58 -6.75 14.97
C VAL A 316 -17.37 -7.00 15.85
N GLY A 317 -16.75 -8.17 15.67
CA GLY A 317 -15.42 -8.44 16.18
C GLY A 317 -14.37 -8.23 15.10
N ILE A 318 -13.17 -7.83 15.48
CA ILE A 318 -12.03 -7.68 14.57
C ILE A 318 -10.83 -8.40 15.18
N THR A 319 -10.09 -9.10 14.34
CA THR A 319 -8.84 -9.78 14.71
C THR A 319 -7.85 -9.79 13.54
N THR A 320 -6.67 -10.31 13.75
CA THR A 320 -5.66 -10.48 12.71
C THR A 320 -6.13 -11.48 11.64
N ILE A 321 -5.59 -11.38 10.42
CA ILE A 321 -5.86 -12.38 9.39
C ILE A 321 -5.22 -13.73 9.73
N PRO A 322 -5.76 -14.85 9.21
CA PRO A 322 -5.15 -16.16 9.39
C PRO A 322 -3.71 -16.22 8.87
N GLN A 323 -2.90 -17.05 9.50
CA GLN A 323 -1.49 -17.26 9.18
C GLN A 323 -1.22 -18.70 8.75
N VAL A 324 -0.17 -18.91 7.95
CA VAL A 324 0.41 -20.24 7.73
C VAL A 324 1.16 -20.68 8.99
N ASP A 325 1.89 -19.75 9.59
CA ASP A 325 2.64 -19.93 10.84
C ASP A 325 2.45 -18.70 11.73
N ALA A 326 1.65 -18.84 12.78
CA ALA A 326 1.34 -17.75 13.70
C ALA A 326 2.59 -17.22 14.45
N SER A 327 3.66 -18.04 14.58
CA SER A 327 4.92 -17.60 15.20
C SER A 327 5.77 -16.69 14.28
N ASN A 328 5.42 -16.63 12.99
CA ASN A 328 6.08 -15.79 11.99
C ASN A 328 5.03 -15.09 11.12
N ALA A 329 4.17 -14.35 11.78
CA ALA A 329 3.04 -13.67 11.14
C ALA A 329 3.49 -12.70 10.05
N LYS A 330 2.73 -12.65 8.96
CA LYS A 330 2.89 -11.70 7.86
C LYS A 330 1.53 -11.15 7.44
N VAL A 331 1.48 -9.83 7.30
CA VAL A 331 0.32 -9.10 6.79
C VAL A 331 0.78 -7.91 5.95
N ILE A 332 0.06 -7.63 4.88
CA ILE A 332 0.44 -6.57 3.96
C ILE A 332 0.32 -5.18 4.60
N SER A 333 1.36 -4.34 4.45
CA SER A 333 1.27 -2.90 4.72
C SER A 333 0.65 -2.20 3.52
N GLN A 334 -0.35 -1.37 3.77
CA GLN A 334 -1.09 -0.60 2.77
C GLN A 334 -1.25 0.86 3.23
N GLY A 335 -1.96 1.65 2.43
CA GLY A 335 -2.18 3.07 2.66
C GLY A 335 -1.14 3.94 1.99
N PRO A 336 -1.46 5.22 1.77
CA PRO A 336 -0.65 6.10 0.94
C PRO A 336 0.64 6.54 1.63
N SER A 337 1.67 6.65 0.82
CA SER A 337 2.83 7.49 1.06
C SER A 337 2.74 8.76 0.21
N LEU A 338 3.56 9.75 0.51
CA LEU A 338 3.69 11.00 -0.24
C LEU A 338 5.00 11.00 -1.02
N CYS A 339 4.93 11.23 -2.33
CA CYS A 339 6.09 11.55 -3.15
C CYS A 339 6.05 13.01 -3.61
N ILE A 340 7.23 13.57 -3.87
CA ILE A 340 7.41 14.92 -4.40
C ILE A 340 7.96 14.81 -5.80
N PHE A 341 7.39 15.55 -6.74
CA PHE A 341 7.89 15.60 -8.12
C PHE A 341 8.92 16.71 -8.29
N LYS A 342 9.91 16.45 -9.14
CA LYS A 342 10.87 17.47 -9.55
C LYS A 342 10.17 18.61 -10.28
N LYS A 343 10.56 19.83 -9.97
CA LYS A 343 10.12 21.07 -10.61
C LYS A 343 11.33 21.89 -11.01
N SER A 344 11.15 22.73 -12.00
CA SER A 344 12.20 23.70 -12.42
C SER A 344 12.46 24.78 -11.37
N ASN A 345 11.45 25.14 -10.58
CA ASN A 345 11.59 26.06 -9.45
C ASN A 345 11.94 25.28 -8.18
N ALA A 346 13.16 25.46 -7.67
CA ALA A 346 13.62 24.81 -6.45
C ALA A 346 12.78 25.18 -5.22
N GLN A 347 12.18 26.38 -5.18
CA GLN A 347 11.35 26.82 -4.06
C GLN A 347 10.00 26.10 -4.04
N GLU A 348 9.45 25.70 -5.19
CA GLU A 348 8.28 24.81 -5.20
C GLU A 348 8.59 23.44 -4.59
N VAL A 349 9.78 22.89 -4.86
CA VAL A 349 10.20 21.61 -4.26
C VAL A 349 10.43 21.76 -2.76
N ALA A 350 11.09 22.85 -2.33
CA ALA A 350 11.32 23.16 -0.93
C ALA A 350 10.00 23.34 -0.15
N ALA A 351 9.04 24.07 -0.72
CA ALA A 351 7.70 24.26 -0.15
C ALA A 351 6.93 22.95 -0.07
N SER A 352 7.01 22.11 -1.11
CA SER A 352 6.40 20.78 -1.14
C SER A 352 6.99 19.89 -0.03
N TRP A 353 8.30 19.95 0.18
CA TRP A 353 8.96 19.24 1.28
C TRP A 353 8.43 19.69 2.65
N LEU A 354 8.30 20.99 2.88
CA LEU A 354 7.76 21.50 4.15
C LEU A 354 6.35 21.03 4.42
N PHE A 355 5.49 21.00 3.38
CA PHE A 355 4.14 20.52 3.53
C PHE A 355 4.09 19.01 3.78
N VAL A 356 4.88 18.20 3.07
CA VAL A 356 5.01 16.76 3.31
C VAL A 356 5.51 16.49 4.73
N LYS A 357 6.59 17.18 5.15
CA LYS A 357 7.10 17.10 6.53
C LYS A 357 6.00 17.44 7.54
N TYR A 358 5.28 18.54 7.33
CA TYR A 358 4.21 18.97 8.22
C TYR A 358 3.12 17.91 8.39
N LEU A 359 2.58 17.37 7.31
CA LEU A 359 1.55 16.35 7.36
C LEU A 359 2.02 15.04 8.02
N THR A 360 3.28 14.67 7.82
CA THR A 360 3.79 13.37 8.30
C THR A 360 4.35 13.42 9.72
N THR A 361 4.63 14.61 10.28
CA THR A 361 5.21 14.77 11.63
C THR A 361 4.33 15.53 12.61
N THR A 362 3.18 16.08 12.18
CA THR A 362 2.26 16.80 13.07
C THR A 362 1.36 15.80 13.80
N VAL A 363 1.53 15.68 15.11
CA VAL A 363 0.81 14.69 15.96
C VAL A 363 -0.69 14.88 15.86
N ASP A 364 -1.21 16.09 15.97
CA ASP A 364 -2.64 16.36 15.93
C ASP A 364 -3.25 16.02 14.56
N PHE A 365 -2.56 16.36 13.46
CA PHE A 365 -3.01 15.95 12.13
C PHE A 365 -3.08 14.43 12.00
N GLN A 366 -2.03 13.73 12.41
CA GLN A 366 -1.97 12.27 12.34
C GLN A 366 -3.07 11.62 13.19
N ALA A 367 -3.37 12.18 14.36
CA ALA A 367 -4.45 11.73 15.23
C ALA A 367 -5.83 11.94 14.58
N GLU A 368 -6.16 13.17 14.19
CA GLU A 368 -7.47 13.52 13.62
C GLU A 368 -7.72 12.81 12.29
N PHE A 369 -6.70 12.74 11.43
CA PHE A 369 -6.80 12.05 10.14
C PHE A 369 -7.06 10.55 10.33
N SER A 370 -6.38 9.92 11.29
CA SER A 370 -6.58 8.51 11.61
C SER A 370 -7.97 8.22 12.14
N MET A 371 -8.46 9.04 13.07
CA MET A 371 -9.82 8.89 13.62
C MET A 371 -10.91 9.07 12.56
N ALA A 372 -10.72 9.99 11.61
CA ALA A 372 -11.67 10.26 10.54
C ALA A 372 -11.64 9.21 9.41
N SER A 373 -10.55 8.49 9.24
CA SER A 373 -10.32 7.62 8.08
C SER A 373 -10.35 6.12 8.38
N GLY A 374 -10.05 5.70 9.61
CA GLY A 374 -9.72 4.31 9.94
C GLY A 374 -8.31 3.87 9.50
N TYR A 375 -7.51 4.76 8.92
CA TYR A 375 -6.07 4.55 8.78
C TYR A 375 -5.37 4.67 10.12
N VAL A 376 -4.20 4.06 10.27
CA VAL A 376 -3.37 4.21 11.46
C VAL A 376 -2.32 5.30 11.26
N PRO A 377 -1.93 6.02 12.35
CA PRO A 377 -0.89 7.02 12.30
C PRO A 377 0.46 6.40 11.94
N VAL A 378 1.34 7.22 11.38
CA VAL A 378 2.68 6.76 10.95
C VAL A 378 3.78 7.11 11.94
N ILE A 379 3.46 7.87 13.01
CA ILE A 379 4.38 8.27 14.08
C ILE A 379 3.91 7.76 15.44
N LYS A 380 4.86 7.34 16.26
CA LYS A 380 4.60 6.72 17.58
C LYS A 380 4.02 7.69 18.60
N SER A 381 4.42 8.96 18.52
CA SER A 381 4.00 10.01 19.46
C SER A 381 2.50 10.28 19.46
N VAL A 382 1.76 9.89 18.42
CA VAL A 382 0.31 9.97 18.39
C VAL A 382 -0.34 9.17 19.53
N ALA A 383 0.30 8.11 20.01
CA ALA A 383 -0.18 7.36 21.18
C ALA A 383 -0.28 8.22 22.44
N ASN A 384 0.45 9.35 22.51
CA ASN A 384 0.41 10.29 23.63
C ASN A 384 -0.61 11.44 23.44
N ASN A 385 -1.25 11.51 22.27
CA ASN A 385 -2.36 12.45 22.06
C ASN A 385 -3.59 11.96 22.84
N GLU A 386 -4.09 12.77 23.78
CA GLU A 386 -5.16 12.38 24.68
C GLU A 386 -6.43 11.96 23.93
N VAL A 387 -6.80 12.70 22.88
CA VAL A 387 -8.03 12.42 22.11
C VAL A 387 -7.89 11.09 21.34
N TYR A 388 -6.74 10.83 20.75
CA TYR A 388 -6.48 9.57 20.06
C TYR A 388 -6.39 8.39 21.04
N ALA A 389 -5.77 8.58 22.20
CA ALA A 389 -5.70 7.56 23.25
C ALA A 389 -7.11 7.19 23.76
N GLU A 390 -7.98 8.19 23.97
CA GLU A 390 -9.40 7.95 24.33
C GLU A 390 -10.15 7.23 23.21
N PHE A 391 -9.92 7.60 21.94
CA PHE A 391 -10.49 6.91 20.79
C PHE A 391 -10.13 5.44 20.76
N VAL A 392 -8.85 5.10 20.90
CA VAL A 392 -8.37 3.69 20.90
C VAL A 392 -8.89 2.94 22.14
N ALA A 393 -8.93 3.58 23.30
CA ALA A 393 -9.50 3.00 24.52
C ALA A 393 -10.99 2.68 24.38
N GLY A 394 -11.73 3.43 23.58
CA GLY A 394 -13.13 3.17 23.23
C GLY A 394 -13.37 1.91 22.38
N ALA A 395 -12.31 1.23 21.92
CA ALA A 395 -12.41 -0.01 21.16
C ALA A 395 -13.09 -1.15 21.92
N ASP A 396 -12.92 -1.21 23.24
CA ASP A 396 -13.47 -2.27 24.08
C ASP A 396 -15.00 -2.15 24.28
N GLY A 397 -15.62 -1.03 23.87
CA GLY A 397 -17.07 -0.77 23.95
C GLY A 397 -17.91 -1.37 22.81
N GLY A 398 -17.31 -1.99 21.79
CA GLY A 398 -17.98 -2.72 20.70
C GLY A 398 -18.65 -1.85 19.63
N ASP A 399 -18.95 -0.59 19.92
CA ASP A 399 -19.64 0.31 18.98
C ASP A 399 -18.69 1.05 18.04
N ASN A 400 -17.41 1.11 18.35
CA ASN A 400 -16.40 1.83 17.57
C ASN A 400 -15.49 0.88 16.79
N VAL A 401 -15.98 0.41 15.64
CA VAL A 401 -15.22 -0.51 14.77
C VAL A 401 -13.92 0.10 14.23
N ALA A 402 -13.85 1.42 14.04
CA ALA A 402 -12.63 2.07 13.60
C ALA A 402 -11.54 2.05 14.69
N ALA A 403 -11.90 2.28 15.95
CA ALA A 403 -11.00 2.16 17.09
C ALA A 403 -10.53 0.71 17.30
N LEU A 404 -11.43 -0.26 17.16
CA LEU A 404 -11.08 -1.68 17.25
C LEU A 404 -10.12 -2.10 16.13
N ALA A 405 -10.35 -1.63 14.89
CA ALA A 405 -9.43 -1.88 13.77
C ALA A 405 -8.06 -1.25 14.02
N ALA A 406 -7.99 -0.01 14.52
CA ALA A 406 -6.74 0.66 14.86
C ALA A 406 -5.96 -0.12 15.93
N LYS A 407 -6.64 -0.62 16.97
CA LYS A 407 -6.03 -1.47 18.00
C LYS A 407 -5.41 -2.73 17.42
N VAL A 408 -6.15 -3.46 16.58
CA VAL A 408 -5.65 -4.69 15.91
C VAL A 408 -4.47 -4.38 14.99
N CYS A 409 -4.48 -3.26 14.27
CA CYS A 409 -3.36 -2.83 13.43
C CYS A 409 -2.09 -2.59 14.26
N LEU A 410 -2.21 -1.95 15.43
CA LEU A 410 -1.07 -1.71 16.31
C LEU A 410 -0.50 -3.01 16.90
N GLU A 411 -1.35 -4.01 17.16
CA GLU A 411 -0.93 -5.32 17.67
C GLU A 411 -0.11 -6.13 16.64
N GLN A 412 -0.29 -5.89 15.33
CA GLN A 412 0.40 -6.63 14.27
C GLN A 412 1.47 -5.83 13.53
N VAL A 413 1.93 -4.72 14.08
CA VAL A 413 2.90 -3.83 13.42
C VAL A 413 4.21 -4.54 13.03
N ASP A 414 4.67 -5.51 13.81
CA ASP A 414 5.87 -6.30 13.54
C ASP A 414 5.67 -7.36 12.43
N ALA A 415 4.43 -7.60 12.04
CA ALA A 415 4.09 -8.54 10.95
C ALA A 415 4.02 -7.86 9.58
N TYR A 416 4.12 -6.55 9.49
CA TYR A 416 3.98 -5.82 8.23
C TYR A 416 5.11 -6.12 7.26
N TYR A 417 4.74 -6.25 5.99
CA TYR A 417 5.66 -6.33 4.87
C TYR A 417 5.16 -5.49 3.70
N THR A 418 6.08 -5.16 2.80
CA THR A 418 5.80 -4.56 1.50
C THR A 418 6.57 -5.32 0.42
N SER A 419 5.99 -5.44 -0.76
CA SER A 419 6.65 -6.08 -1.90
C SER A 419 7.71 -5.16 -2.52
N PRO A 420 8.78 -5.71 -3.15
CA PRO A 420 9.75 -4.92 -3.89
C PRO A 420 9.09 -4.03 -4.94
N ALA A 421 9.56 -2.78 -5.05
CA ALA A 421 9.07 -1.81 -6.02
C ALA A 421 9.99 -1.70 -7.23
N PHE A 422 9.45 -1.98 -8.41
CA PHE A 422 10.10 -1.83 -9.71
C PHE A 422 9.04 -1.52 -10.78
N PRO A 423 9.41 -1.08 -11.99
CA PRO A 423 8.43 -0.62 -13.00
C PRO A 423 7.33 -1.61 -13.40
N GLY A 424 7.53 -2.91 -13.15
CA GLY A 424 6.56 -3.97 -13.43
C GLY A 424 5.72 -4.43 -12.22
N SER A 425 5.94 -3.89 -11.01
CA SER A 425 5.30 -4.41 -9.81
C SER A 425 3.79 -4.16 -9.74
N SER A 426 3.29 -3.04 -10.26
CA SER A 426 1.84 -2.79 -10.41
C SER A 426 1.18 -3.81 -11.34
N GLU A 427 1.83 -4.12 -12.47
CA GLU A 427 1.32 -5.13 -13.41
C GLU A 427 1.29 -6.51 -12.75
N ALA A 428 2.38 -6.93 -12.09
CA ALA A 428 2.42 -8.20 -11.37
C ALA A 428 1.26 -8.30 -10.36
N ARG A 429 1.03 -7.23 -9.60
CA ARG A 429 -0.06 -7.16 -8.63
C ARG A 429 -1.44 -7.36 -9.29
N SER A 430 -1.70 -6.69 -10.40
CA SER A 430 -2.95 -6.84 -11.15
C SER A 430 -3.11 -8.26 -11.69
N ARG A 431 -2.04 -8.83 -12.26
CA ARG A 431 -2.10 -10.17 -12.89
C ARG A 431 -2.31 -11.30 -11.88
N VAL A 432 -1.71 -11.23 -10.70
CA VAL A 432 -1.96 -12.27 -9.69
C VAL A 432 -3.37 -12.20 -9.12
N GLY A 433 -3.97 -11.01 -9.01
CA GLY A 433 -5.38 -10.86 -8.65
C GLY A 433 -6.33 -11.47 -9.71
N GLU A 434 -6.14 -11.11 -10.97
CA GLU A 434 -6.89 -11.67 -12.11
C GLU A 434 -6.74 -13.20 -12.21
N LEU A 435 -5.52 -13.69 -12.02
CA LEU A 435 -5.21 -15.12 -12.01
C LEU A 435 -6.00 -15.84 -10.91
N MET A 436 -5.99 -15.29 -9.71
CA MET A 436 -6.66 -15.91 -8.55
C MET A 436 -8.17 -15.98 -8.74
N ALA A 437 -8.80 -14.85 -9.11
CA ALA A 437 -10.24 -14.81 -9.42
C ALA A 437 -10.60 -15.74 -10.60
N GLY A 438 -9.73 -15.77 -11.62
CA GLY A 438 -9.91 -16.64 -12.78
C GLY A 438 -9.85 -18.14 -12.44
N CYS A 439 -8.91 -18.56 -11.58
CA CYS A 439 -8.84 -19.95 -11.11
C CYS A 439 -10.06 -20.36 -10.29
N MET A 440 -10.62 -19.45 -9.48
CA MET A 440 -11.85 -19.67 -8.73
C MET A 440 -13.04 -19.90 -9.68
N THR A 441 -13.18 -19.07 -10.70
CA THR A 441 -14.26 -19.22 -11.71
C THR A 441 -14.10 -20.48 -12.55
N ASP A 442 -12.87 -20.88 -12.90
CA ASP A 442 -12.59 -22.14 -13.58
C ASP A 442 -12.99 -23.34 -12.73
N ALA A 443 -12.63 -23.32 -11.43
CA ALA A 443 -13.01 -24.37 -10.50
C ALA A 443 -14.54 -24.54 -10.42
N ALA A 444 -15.29 -23.43 -10.34
CA ALA A 444 -16.75 -23.48 -10.33
C ALA A 444 -17.32 -24.03 -11.64
N ALA A 445 -16.73 -23.67 -12.78
CA ALA A 445 -17.19 -24.18 -14.10
C ALA A 445 -16.95 -25.67 -14.29
N LEU A 446 -15.93 -26.25 -13.62
CA LEU A 446 -15.67 -27.69 -13.65
C LEU A 446 -16.68 -28.49 -12.81
N GLY A 447 -17.33 -27.86 -11.85
CA GLY A 447 -18.32 -28.51 -10.97
C GLY A 447 -17.67 -29.40 -9.91
N ASP A 448 -18.03 -30.68 -9.87
CA ASP A 448 -17.59 -31.60 -8.81
C ASP A 448 -16.09 -31.93 -8.92
N LEU A 449 -15.27 -31.28 -8.06
CA LEU A 449 -13.82 -31.47 -7.98
C LEU A 449 -13.40 -32.74 -7.23
N THR A 450 -14.33 -33.51 -6.66
CA THR A 450 -14.02 -34.86 -6.13
C THR A 450 -13.76 -35.88 -7.25
N LYS A 451 -14.14 -35.56 -8.48
CA LYS A 451 -13.84 -36.34 -9.65
C LYS A 451 -12.40 -36.12 -10.12
N PRO A 452 -11.57 -37.18 -10.21
CA PRO A 452 -10.16 -37.02 -10.58
C PRO A 452 -9.91 -36.27 -11.91
N GLU A 453 -10.80 -36.46 -12.90
CA GLU A 453 -10.69 -35.76 -14.18
C GLU A 453 -10.91 -34.26 -14.08
N ASN A 454 -11.83 -33.80 -13.22
CA ASN A 454 -12.07 -32.37 -12.98
C ASN A 454 -10.95 -31.75 -12.16
N ASP A 455 -10.45 -32.46 -11.14
CA ASP A 455 -9.32 -32.03 -10.32
C ASP A 455 -8.04 -31.89 -11.16
N ALA A 456 -7.73 -32.89 -12.01
CA ALA A 456 -6.60 -32.80 -12.93
C ALA A 456 -6.77 -31.66 -13.96
N LYS A 457 -7.99 -31.42 -14.42
CA LYS A 457 -8.28 -30.32 -15.35
C LYS A 457 -8.09 -28.95 -14.70
N LEU A 458 -8.43 -28.82 -13.42
CA LEU A 458 -8.16 -27.61 -12.67
C LEU A 458 -6.65 -27.32 -12.58
N ASP A 459 -5.80 -28.33 -12.35
CA ASP A 459 -4.34 -28.17 -12.35
C ASP A 459 -3.82 -27.64 -13.70
N GLU A 460 -4.32 -28.17 -14.83
CA GLU A 460 -3.96 -27.67 -16.15
C GLU A 460 -4.35 -26.20 -16.36
N LEU A 461 -5.57 -25.81 -15.92
CA LEU A 461 -6.07 -24.46 -16.07
C LEU A 461 -5.28 -23.49 -15.18
N ILE A 462 -4.94 -23.87 -13.96
CA ILE A 462 -4.11 -23.07 -13.04
C ILE A 462 -2.71 -22.84 -13.68
N GLN A 463 -2.05 -23.92 -14.16
CA GLN A 463 -0.76 -23.76 -14.82
C GLN A 463 -0.84 -22.78 -15.99
N LYS A 464 -1.85 -22.92 -16.84
CA LYS A 464 -2.07 -22.05 -17.99
C LYS A 464 -2.24 -20.59 -17.56
N ARG A 465 -3.01 -20.30 -16.50
CA ARG A 465 -3.21 -18.92 -16.00
C ARG A 465 -1.93 -18.32 -15.45
N PHE A 466 -1.12 -19.12 -14.76
CA PHE A 466 0.19 -18.67 -14.29
C PHE A 466 1.13 -18.31 -15.46
N ASP A 467 1.20 -19.16 -16.49
CA ASP A 467 2.02 -18.92 -17.69
C ASP A 467 1.57 -17.66 -18.43
N GLU A 468 0.25 -17.47 -18.58
CA GLU A 468 -0.31 -16.27 -19.20
C GLU A 468 -0.03 -14.99 -18.36
N ALA A 469 -0.11 -15.07 -17.04
CA ALA A 469 0.18 -13.94 -16.15
C ALA A 469 1.65 -13.52 -16.25
N ILE A 470 2.60 -14.47 -16.20
CA ILE A 470 4.03 -14.20 -16.41
C ILE A 470 4.27 -13.54 -17.76
N THR A 471 3.71 -14.13 -18.83
CA THR A 471 3.87 -13.59 -20.19
C THR A 471 3.40 -12.13 -20.29
N LYS A 472 2.25 -11.80 -19.70
CA LYS A 472 1.72 -10.43 -19.70
C LYS A 472 2.61 -9.49 -18.89
N CYS A 473 3.11 -9.94 -17.74
CA CYS A 473 4.04 -9.15 -16.92
C CYS A 473 5.35 -8.85 -17.68
N GLU A 474 5.94 -9.85 -18.32
CA GLU A 474 7.16 -9.68 -19.13
C GLU A 474 6.92 -8.72 -20.32
N GLN A 475 5.78 -8.84 -20.99
CA GLN A 475 5.39 -7.93 -22.07
C GLN A 475 5.26 -6.48 -21.60
N SER A 476 4.75 -6.26 -20.37
CA SER A 476 4.55 -4.91 -19.83
C SER A 476 5.84 -4.15 -19.60
N ILE A 477 6.93 -4.84 -19.31
CA ILE A 477 8.24 -4.23 -19.04
C ILE A 477 9.21 -4.30 -20.23
N ALA A 478 8.87 -5.02 -21.30
CA ALA A 478 9.76 -5.24 -22.45
C ALA A 478 10.27 -3.95 -23.12
N GLY A 479 9.52 -2.85 -22.97
CA GLY A 479 9.89 -1.54 -23.49
C GLY A 479 10.73 -0.66 -22.54
N PHE A 480 10.95 -1.08 -21.31
CA PHE A 480 11.57 -0.23 -20.29
C PHE A 480 13.10 -0.35 -20.21
N GLY A 481 13.68 -1.37 -20.84
CA GLY A 481 15.14 -1.57 -20.85
C GLY A 481 15.70 -1.97 -19.47
N ILE A 482 14.89 -2.67 -18.67
CA ILE A 482 15.23 -3.20 -17.35
C ILE A 482 15.30 -4.71 -17.38
#